data_949332515e42377bd44ace69f526a9f4
#
_entry.id   949332515e42377bd44ace69f526a9f4
#
_cell.length_a   1.000
_cell.length_b   1.000
_cell.length_c   1.000
_cell.angle_alpha   90.00
_cell.angle_beta   90.00
_cell.angle_gamma   90.00
#
_symmetry.space_group_name_H-M   'P 1'
#
loop_
_entity.id
_entity.type
_entity.pdbx_description
1 polymer ?
#
loop_
_entity_poly.entity_id
_entity_poly.type
_entity_poly.pdbx_seq_one_letter_code
_entity_poly.pdbx_strand_id
1 'polypeptide(L)'
;MLCGGFSAEVRAKKMRQDGCTEFISASLKPAYNLQYGVEASFIVWAGVYPNPTDTRTLIPFLEDFHAHIGKRSRNLVADAGYESEENYLYLREKGQDSYIKPNNYEVSKKRKWKQDIGRRENMNYLAVEDVYQCAEGRRLVVTGTRRTKSARGYVSEKTIYTCTDCNGCERKKQCIHGNHSKIPMEERTKRLEVAKVFQRERAKNLARIKSTEGIVLRMNRSIQAEGVFAQIKGAFGFRRFLTRGRANVLGETILLALAHNVFKLHQKIQSGTLERHLVSLREAA
;
A
#
# COMPACT_ATOMS: atom_id res chain seq x y z
N MET A 1 -3.14 -15.58 -3.87
CA MET A 1 -3.46 -14.56 -4.90
C MET A 1 -2.55 -13.35 -4.71
N LEU A 2 -1.94 -12.92 -5.77
CA LEU A 2 -1.01 -11.80 -5.79
C LEU A 2 -1.71 -10.61 -6.46
N CYS A 3 -1.87 -9.50 -5.75
CA CYS A 3 -2.46 -8.29 -6.32
C CYS A 3 -1.37 -7.31 -6.72
N GLY A 4 -1.35 -6.92 -7.98
CA GLY A 4 -0.55 -5.84 -8.51
C GLY A 4 -1.47 -4.76 -9.07
N GLY A 5 -1.26 -3.51 -8.67
CA GLY A 5 -1.96 -2.35 -9.20
C GLY A 5 -1.05 -1.56 -10.14
N PHE A 6 -1.61 -1.07 -11.22
CA PHE A 6 -0.97 -0.12 -12.11
C PHE A 6 -1.83 1.13 -12.21
N SER A 7 -1.27 2.25 -11.76
CA SER A 7 -1.78 3.58 -12.06
C SER A 7 -0.99 4.15 -13.23
N ALA A 8 -1.66 4.42 -14.33
CA ALA A 8 -1.09 5.22 -15.41
C ALA A 8 -1.13 6.70 -14.99
N GLU A 9 -0.32 7.05 -14.00
CA GLU A 9 -0.05 8.45 -13.67
C GLU A 9 0.98 9.01 -14.62
N VAL A 10 0.59 9.97 -15.41
CA VAL A 10 1.53 10.93 -16.00
C VAL A 10 1.92 11.89 -14.88
N ARG A 11 2.97 11.54 -14.11
CA ARG A 11 3.62 12.50 -13.21
C ARG A 11 4.28 13.57 -14.06
N ALA A 12 3.81 14.80 -13.95
CA ALA A 12 4.56 15.97 -14.40
C ALA A 12 5.89 16.02 -13.63
N LYS A 13 6.98 15.56 -14.25
CA LYS A 13 8.33 15.77 -13.73
C LYS A 13 8.63 17.26 -13.90
N LYS A 14 8.77 17.96 -12.77
CA LYS A 14 9.35 19.30 -12.75
C LYS A 14 10.85 19.15 -13.08
N MET A 15 11.20 19.34 -14.34
CA MET A 15 12.60 19.51 -14.75
C MET A 15 13.01 20.94 -14.39
N ARG A 16 13.93 21.08 -13.44
CA ARG A 16 14.71 22.32 -13.27
C ARG A 16 15.81 22.28 -14.31
N GLN A 17 15.75 23.14 -15.29
CA GLN A 17 16.89 23.60 -16.06
C GLN A 17 16.89 25.13 -15.99
N ASP A 18 17.95 25.63 -15.43
CA ASP A 18 18.49 26.99 -15.58
C ASP A 18 17.50 28.15 -15.75
N GLY A 19 16.93 28.59 -14.62
CA GLY A 19 16.45 29.98 -14.48
C GLY A 19 15.16 30.36 -15.21
N CYS A 20 14.55 29.51 -16.03
CA CYS A 20 13.32 29.79 -16.75
C CYS A 20 12.21 28.83 -16.28
N THR A 21 11.16 29.36 -15.65
CA THR A 21 9.96 28.62 -15.28
C THR A 21 9.01 28.56 -16.47
N GLU A 22 9.23 27.64 -17.38
CA GLU A 22 8.19 27.26 -18.32
C GLU A 22 7.18 26.38 -17.60
N PHE A 23 5.97 26.87 -17.43
CA PHE A 23 4.81 26.07 -17.08
C PHE A 23 4.44 25.20 -18.28
N ILE A 24 4.98 23.98 -18.32
CA ILE A 24 4.43 22.96 -19.22
C ILE A 24 3.04 22.64 -18.66
N SER A 25 1.99 23.06 -19.34
CA SER A 25 0.62 22.65 -19.05
C SER A 25 0.54 21.13 -19.27
N ALA A 26 0.72 20.35 -18.20
CA ALA A 26 0.47 18.93 -18.24
C ALA A 26 -1.04 18.75 -18.45
N SER A 27 -1.45 18.42 -19.66
CA SER A 27 -2.83 18.04 -19.92
C SER A 27 -3.16 16.82 -19.06
N LEU A 28 -4.05 16.99 -18.08
CA LEU A 28 -4.60 15.90 -17.31
C LEU A 28 -5.33 14.95 -18.25
N LYS A 29 -4.72 13.80 -18.52
CA LYS A 29 -5.38 12.74 -19.27
C LYS A 29 -6.13 11.83 -18.31
N PRO A 30 -7.36 11.40 -18.63
CA PRO A 30 -8.07 10.43 -17.85
C PRO A 30 -7.25 9.14 -17.77
N ALA A 31 -7.02 8.66 -16.56
CA ALA A 31 -6.30 7.42 -16.28
C ALA A 31 -7.21 6.46 -15.53
N TYR A 32 -7.06 5.17 -15.82
CA TYR A 32 -7.74 4.10 -15.11
C TYR A 32 -6.75 3.39 -14.19
N ASN A 33 -7.19 3.03 -13.01
CA ASN A 33 -6.45 2.17 -12.10
C ASN A 33 -6.80 0.71 -12.44
N LEU A 34 -5.82 0.01 -13.02
CA LEU A 34 -5.93 -1.36 -13.45
C LEU A 34 -5.38 -2.30 -12.38
N GLN A 35 -6.16 -3.29 -12.01
CA GLN A 35 -5.80 -4.30 -11.02
C GLN A 35 -5.80 -5.68 -11.66
N TYR A 36 -4.73 -6.46 -11.42
CA TYR A 36 -4.67 -7.87 -11.79
C TYR A 36 -4.50 -8.74 -10.55
N GLY A 37 -5.30 -9.80 -10.45
CA GLY A 37 -5.06 -10.93 -9.58
C GLY A 37 -4.23 -11.96 -10.33
N VAL A 38 -3.08 -12.32 -9.76
CA VAL A 38 -2.13 -13.26 -10.41
C VAL A 38 -1.95 -14.48 -9.51
N GLU A 39 -2.00 -15.67 -10.11
CA GLU A 39 -1.74 -16.94 -9.45
C GLU A 39 -0.90 -17.81 -10.40
N ALA A 40 0.20 -18.40 -9.91
CA ALA A 40 1.08 -19.27 -10.70
C ALA A 40 1.55 -18.64 -12.04
N SER A 41 1.74 -17.32 -12.07
CA SER A 41 2.08 -16.50 -13.25
C SER A 41 0.93 -16.29 -14.25
N PHE A 42 -0.27 -16.75 -13.97
CA PHE A 42 -1.47 -16.49 -14.77
C PHE A 42 -2.31 -15.36 -14.16
N ILE A 43 -2.91 -14.54 -15.00
CA ILE A 43 -3.90 -13.56 -14.57
C ILE A 43 -5.22 -14.30 -14.35
N VAL A 44 -5.67 -14.35 -13.10
CA VAL A 44 -6.92 -15.05 -12.71
C VAL A 44 -8.09 -14.11 -12.55
N TRP A 45 -7.83 -12.80 -12.41
CA TRP A 45 -8.85 -11.77 -12.34
C TRP A 45 -8.33 -10.42 -12.79
N ALA A 46 -9.21 -9.60 -13.34
CA ALA A 46 -8.91 -8.24 -13.78
C ALA A 46 -9.99 -7.26 -13.33
N GLY A 47 -9.59 -6.07 -12.92
CA GLY A 47 -10.53 -5.01 -12.53
C GLY A 47 -10.03 -3.63 -12.96
N VAL A 48 -10.98 -2.75 -13.30
CA VAL A 48 -10.72 -1.36 -13.71
C VAL A 48 -11.46 -0.41 -12.79
N TYR A 49 -10.73 0.52 -12.18
CA TYR A 49 -11.26 1.43 -11.16
C TYR A 49 -10.95 2.89 -11.51
N PRO A 50 -11.87 3.81 -11.17
CA PRO A 50 -11.64 5.25 -11.34
C PRO A 50 -10.78 5.84 -10.19
N ASN A 51 -10.55 5.07 -9.12
CA ASN A 51 -9.86 5.54 -7.93
C ASN A 51 -8.36 5.65 -8.19
N PRO A 52 -7.70 6.78 -7.88
CA PRO A 52 -6.27 6.96 -8.10
C PRO A 52 -5.39 6.18 -7.11
N THR A 53 -5.98 5.66 -6.01
CA THR A 53 -5.25 4.95 -4.95
C THR A 53 -5.76 3.51 -4.81
N ASP A 54 -4.83 2.58 -4.61
CA ASP A 54 -5.11 1.15 -4.51
C ASP A 54 -5.84 0.77 -3.21
N THR A 55 -5.74 1.59 -2.17
CA THR A 55 -6.44 1.35 -0.90
C THR A 55 -7.94 1.18 -1.05
N ARG A 56 -8.55 1.81 -2.07
CA ARG A 56 -9.99 1.76 -2.32
C ARG A 56 -10.40 0.66 -3.29
N THR A 57 -9.46 0.02 -3.96
CA THR A 57 -9.73 -0.96 -5.02
C THR A 57 -9.72 -2.40 -4.51
N LEU A 58 -9.00 -2.70 -3.41
CA LEU A 58 -8.80 -4.07 -2.93
C LEU A 58 -10.11 -4.79 -2.63
N ILE A 59 -10.95 -4.19 -1.79
CA ILE A 59 -12.21 -4.84 -1.36
C ILE A 59 -13.16 -5.05 -2.55
N PRO A 60 -13.44 -4.04 -3.40
CA PRO A 60 -14.29 -4.27 -4.60
C PRO A 60 -13.70 -5.34 -5.52
N PHE A 61 -12.38 -5.38 -5.67
CA PHE A 61 -11.70 -6.37 -6.50
C PHE A 61 -11.90 -7.80 -5.95
N LEU A 62 -11.73 -7.99 -4.64
CA LEU A 62 -11.85 -9.30 -4.00
C LEU A 62 -13.32 -9.77 -3.92
N GLU A 63 -14.26 -8.86 -3.73
CA GLU A 63 -15.69 -9.20 -3.74
C GLU A 63 -16.15 -9.56 -5.16
N ASP A 64 -15.72 -8.83 -6.18
CA ASP A 64 -16.00 -9.11 -7.57
C ASP A 64 -15.42 -10.47 -8.00
N PHE A 65 -14.16 -10.74 -7.63
CA PHE A 65 -13.52 -12.05 -7.82
C PHE A 65 -14.33 -13.16 -7.16
N HIS A 66 -14.72 -12.98 -5.90
CA HIS A 66 -15.49 -13.99 -5.17
C HIS A 66 -16.87 -14.23 -5.77
N ALA A 67 -17.55 -13.16 -6.20
CA ALA A 67 -18.88 -13.27 -6.81
C ALA A 67 -18.88 -14.13 -8.07
N HIS A 68 -17.81 -14.09 -8.87
CA HIS A 68 -17.73 -14.82 -10.13
C HIS A 68 -17.04 -16.18 -10.02
N ILE A 69 -16.05 -16.31 -9.14
CA ILE A 69 -15.26 -17.55 -9.03
C ILE A 69 -15.74 -18.45 -7.86
N GLY A 70 -16.48 -17.88 -6.90
CA GLY A 70 -16.99 -18.61 -5.73
C GLY A 70 -15.93 -18.99 -4.70
N LYS A 71 -14.67 -18.55 -4.88
CA LYS A 71 -13.54 -18.91 -4.02
C LYS A 71 -12.84 -17.68 -3.45
N ARG A 72 -12.19 -17.85 -2.30
CA ARG A 72 -11.28 -16.86 -1.71
C ARG A 72 -9.90 -17.49 -1.53
N SER A 73 -8.86 -16.75 -1.84
CA SER A 73 -7.49 -17.21 -1.57
C SER A 73 -7.21 -17.15 -0.06
N ARG A 74 -6.48 -18.12 0.48
CA ARG A 74 -6.03 -18.09 1.86
C ARG A 74 -5.07 -16.93 2.11
N ASN A 75 -4.04 -16.80 1.27
CA ASN A 75 -3.00 -15.79 1.38
C ASN A 75 -3.22 -14.68 0.35
N LEU A 76 -3.24 -13.43 0.77
CA LEU A 76 -3.26 -12.26 -0.08
C LEU A 76 -1.95 -11.48 0.03
N VAL A 77 -1.20 -11.43 -1.06
CA VAL A 77 0.06 -10.69 -1.14
C VAL A 77 -0.15 -9.45 -2.00
N ALA A 78 0.08 -8.27 -1.44
CA ALA A 78 -0.15 -7.02 -2.17
C ALA A 78 0.90 -5.95 -1.82
N ASP A 79 0.94 -4.91 -2.64
CA ASP A 79 1.83 -3.76 -2.46
C ASP A 79 1.43 -2.85 -1.31
N ALA A 80 2.34 -1.96 -0.98
CA ALA A 80 2.14 -0.94 0.05
C ALA A 80 0.96 0.00 -0.24
N GLY A 81 0.61 0.18 -1.52
CA GLY A 81 -0.55 0.98 -1.94
C GLY A 81 -1.89 0.48 -1.41
N TYR A 82 -1.97 -0.79 -1.06
CA TYR A 82 -3.19 -1.40 -0.51
C TYR A 82 -3.31 -1.32 1.01
N GLU A 83 -2.29 -0.80 1.70
CA GLU A 83 -2.29 -0.76 3.16
C GLU A 83 -3.34 0.20 3.72
N SER A 84 -4.33 -0.33 4.42
CA SER A 84 -5.31 0.44 5.19
C SER A 84 -5.91 -0.41 6.33
N GLU A 85 -6.48 0.26 7.33
CA GLU A 85 -7.17 -0.40 8.43
C GLU A 85 -8.38 -1.21 7.93
N GLU A 86 -9.17 -0.60 7.05
CA GLU A 86 -10.35 -1.21 6.43
C GLU A 86 -9.98 -2.49 5.67
N ASN A 87 -8.90 -2.47 4.86
CA ASN A 87 -8.45 -3.63 4.12
C ASN A 87 -7.95 -4.76 5.03
N TYR A 88 -7.20 -4.44 6.08
CA TYR A 88 -6.75 -5.44 7.05
C TYR A 88 -7.92 -6.13 7.77
N LEU A 89 -8.91 -5.35 8.21
CA LEU A 89 -10.08 -5.88 8.90
C LEU A 89 -10.95 -6.72 7.97
N TYR A 90 -11.16 -6.26 6.75
CA TYR A 90 -11.88 -7.01 5.73
C TYR A 90 -11.23 -8.39 5.49
N LEU A 91 -9.91 -8.42 5.25
CA LEU A 91 -9.19 -9.68 5.02
C LEU A 91 -9.32 -10.63 6.22
N ARG A 92 -9.16 -10.10 7.43
CA ARG A 92 -9.35 -10.88 8.65
C ARG A 92 -10.75 -11.44 8.79
N GLU A 93 -11.78 -10.63 8.52
CA GLU A 93 -13.20 -11.06 8.55
C GLU A 93 -13.48 -12.19 7.55
N LYS A 94 -12.85 -12.11 6.37
CA LYS A 94 -12.99 -13.14 5.33
C LYS A 94 -12.06 -14.34 5.50
N GLY A 95 -11.33 -14.43 6.62
CA GLY A 95 -10.41 -15.54 6.90
C GLY A 95 -9.19 -15.58 5.98
N GLN A 96 -8.79 -14.43 5.41
CA GLN A 96 -7.65 -14.32 4.50
C GLN A 96 -6.43 -13.73 5.24
N ASP A 97 -5.28 -14.37 5.11
CA ASP A 97 -4.03 -13.86 5.65
C ASP A 97 -3.43 -12.78 4.76
N SER A 98 -3.19 -11.61 5.37
CA SER A 98 -2.62 -10.46 4.66
C SER A 98 -1.10 -10.50 4.67
N TYR A 99 -0.49 -10.29 3.52
CA TYR A 99 0.95 -10.07 3.30
C TYR A 99 1.13 -8.76 2.52
N ILE A 100 0.67 -7.67 3.11
CA ILE A 100 0.72 -6.33 2.52
C ILE A 100 1.95 -5.61 3.03
N LYS A 101 2.83 -5.13 2.14
CA LYS A 101 4.02 -4.38 2.54
C LYS A 101 3.60 -3.05 3.20
N PRO A 102 4.02 -2.76 4.46
CA PRO A 102 3.71 -1.48 5.07
C PRO A 102 4.28 -0.29 4.29
N ASN A 103 3.54 0.80 4.21
CA ASN A 103 3.94 2.01 3.47
C ASN A 103 5.29 2.58 3.94
N ASN A 104 5.60 2.44 5.23
CA ASN A 104 6.85 2.92 5.80
C ASN A 104 7.96 1.86 5.87
N TYR A 105 7.76 0.65 5.31
CA TYR A 105 8.67 -0.48 5.46
C TYR A 105 10.12 -0.16 5.05
N GLU A 106 10.32 0.44 3.87
CA GLU A 106 11.67 0.77 3.40
C GLU A 106 12.25 2.01 4.07
N VAL A 107 11.42 3.05 4.26
CA VAL A 107 11.90 4.29 4.88
C VAL A 107 12.21 4.12 6.36
N SER A 108 11.53 3.19 7.06
CA SER A 108 11.78 2.89 8.47
C SER A 108 13.17 2.27 8.73
N LYS A 109 13.81 1.70 7.70
CA LYS A 109 15.17 1.17 7.79
C LYS A 109 16.25 2.27 7.79
N LYS A 110 15.92 3.44 7.23
CA LYS A 110 16.88 4.54 7.04
C LYS A 110 17.26 5.19 8.38
N ARG A 111 18.53 5.58 8.53
CA ARG A 111 19.05 6.25 9.72
C ARG A 111 18.24 7.50 10.09
N LYS A 112 17.90 8.34 9.10
CA LYS A 112 17.09 9.55 9.30
C LYS A 112 15.74 9.25 9.94
N TRP A 113 15.09 8.16 9.56
CA TRP A 113 13.81 7.75 10.14
C TRP A 113 13.98 7.33 11.62
N LYS A 114 15.00 6.51 11.89
CA LYS A 114 15.27 5.98 13.25
C LYS A 114 15.69 7.07 14.23
N GLN A 115 16.28 8.15 13.74
CA GLN A 115 16.74 9.29 14.55
C GLN A 115 15.68 10.40 14.68
N ASP A 116 14.56 10.32 13.99
CA ASP A 116 13.50 11.32 14.02
C ASP A 116 12.69 11.21 15.30
N ILE A 117 13.03 12.03 16.30
CA ILE A 117 12.37 12.07 17.61
C ILE A 117 10.90 12.48 17.58
N GLY A 118 10.48 13.09 16.48
CA GLY A 118 9.08 13.50 16.28
C GLY A 118 8.15 12.37 15.88
N ARG A 119 8.70 11.19 15.53
CA ARG A 119 7.90 10.05 15.12
C ARG A 119 7.41 9.22 16.29
N ARG A 120 6.15 8.82 16.21
CA ARG A 120 5.53 7.92 17.20
C ARG A 120 6.34 6.63 17.39
N GLU A 121 6.84 6.05 16.30
CA GLU A 121 7.59 4.80 16.30
C GLU A 121 8.92 4.88 17.08
N ASN A 122 9.42 6.08 17.29
CA ASN A 122 10.66 6.34 18.02
C ASN A 122 10.41 6.88 19.45
N MET A 123 9.14 6.93 19.88
CA MET A 123 8.75 7.28 21.23
C MET A 123 8.53 6.03 22.05
N ASN A 124 8.79 6.08 23.35
CA ASN A 124 8.50 5.01 24.27
C ASN A 124 6.99 4.97 24.57
N TYR A 125 6.36 3.82 24.38
CA TYR A 125 4.94 3.64 24.69
C TYR A 125 4.78 2.84 25.99
N LEU A 126 4.20 3.46 27.01
CA LEU A 126 3.90 2.86 28.29
C LEU A 126 2.48 2.26 28.22
N ALA A 127 2.41 0.96 27.93
CA ALA A 127 1.15 0.29 27.64
C ALA A 127 0.17 0.25 28.81
N VAL A 128 0.66 0.14 30.04
CA VAL A 128 -0.18 0.09 31.27
C VAL A 128 -0.92 1.41 31.48
N GLU A 129 -0.26 2.52 31.21
CA GLU A 129 -0.81 3.87 31.42
C GLU A 129 -1.42 4.46 30.16
N ASP A 130 -1.26 3.79 29.01
CA ASP A 130 -1.67 4.26 27.70
C ASP A 130 -1.09 5.65 27.36
N VAL A 131 0.23 5.83 27.56
CA VAL A 131 0.95 7.09 27.42
C VAL A 131 2.16 6.92 26.50
N TYR A 132 2.43 7.89 25.66
CA TYR A 132 3.71 8.00 24.96
C TYR A 132 4.67 8.91 25.72
N GLN A 133 5.94 8.55 25.73
CA GLN A 133 7.00 9.36 26.29
C GLN A 133 7.92 9.86 25.18
N CYS A 134 8.10 11.17 25.08
CA CYS A 134 8.96 11.78 24.08
C CYS A 134 10.45 11.65 24.44
N ALA A 135 11.34 12.07 23.53
CA ALA A 135 12.80 12.00 23.74
C ALA A 135 13.33 12.80 24.95
N GLU A 136 12.56 13.77 25.45
CA GLU A 136 12.86 14.54 26.67
C GLU A 136 12.15 13.98 27.91
N GLY A 137 11.65 12.75 27.85
CA GLY A 137 10.94 12.13 28.97
C GLY A 137 9.54 12.67 29.25
N ARG A 138 9.05 13.66 28.50
CA ARG A 138 7.74 14.26 28.72
C ARG A 138 6.64 13.33 28.23
N ARG A 139 5.49 13.35 28.90
CA ARG A 139 4.36 12.44 28.68
C ARG A 139 3.36 13.02 27.68
N LEU A 140 2.92 12.21 26.74
CA LEU A 140 1.79 12.51 25.87
C LEU A 140 0.63 11.65 26.35
N VAL A 141 -0.37 12.29 26.94
CA VAL A 141 -1.56 11.63 27.51
C VAL A 141 -2.71 11.67 26.52
N VAL A 142 -3.67 10.78 26.69
CA VAL A 142 -4.88 10.75 25.89
C VAL A 142 -5.71 12.01 26.20
N THR A 143 -5.99 12.81 25.17
CA THR A 143 -6.78 14.05 25.27
C THR A 143 -8.11 13.97 24.52
N GLY A 144 -8.35 12.90 23.77
CA GLY A 144 -9.58 12.66 23.06
C GLY A 144 -9.50 11.59 22.00
N THR A 145 -10.60 11.43 21.29
CA THR A 145 -10.68 10.51 20.15
C THR A 145 -11.24 11.26 18.93
N ARG A 146 -10.85 10.80 17.74
CA ARG A 146 -11.38 11.30 16.48
C ARG A 146 -11.85 10.15 15.64
N ARG A 147 -13.10 10.20 15.19
CA ARG A 147 -13.67 9.24 14.25
C ARG A 147 -13.63 9.80 12.83
N THR A 148 -13.26 8.97 11.88
CA THR A 148 -13.26 9.29 10.45
C THR A 148 -13.97 8.19 9.71
N LYS A 149 -14.85 8.56 8.76
CA LYS A 149 -15.60 7.61 7.94
C LYS A 149 -14.98 7.54 6.55
N SER A 150 -14.71 6.33 6.07
CA SER A 150 -14.24 6.10 4.70
C SER A 150 -15.39 6.31 3.70
N ALA A 151 -15.04 6.44 2.41
CA ALA A 151 -16.05 6.52 1.35
C ALA A 151 -16.94 5.27 1.24
N ARG A 152 -16.52 4.14 1.82
CA ARG A 152 -17.26 2.88 1.89
C ARG A 152 -18.07 2.71 3.19
N GLY A 153 -18.06 3.71 4.04
CA GLY A 153 -18.81 3.68 5.29
C GLY A 153 -18.05 3.14 6.50
N TYR A 154 -16.82 2.63 6.32
CA TYR A 154 -15.99 2.17 7.44
C TYR A 154 -15.60 3.33 8.38
N VAL A 155 -15.79 3.13 9.68
CA VAL A 155 -15.45 4.13 10.71
C VAL A 155 -14.16 3.72 11.40
N SER A 156 -13.10 4.51 11.19
CA SER A 156 -11.83 4.38 11.90
C SER A 156 -11.79 5.34 13.07
N GLU A 157 -11.32 4.87 14.22
CA GLU A 157 -11.13 5.66 15.43
C GLU A 157 -9.64 5.89 15.71
N LYS A 158 -9.28 7.14 15.92
CA LYS A 158 -7.92 7.55 16.28
C LYS A 158 -7.92 8.11 17.69
N THR A 159 -7.07 7.58 18.54
CA THR A 159 -6.77 8.17 19.86
C THR A 159 -5.83 9.33 19.67
N ILE A 160 -6.14 10.48 20.30
CA ILE A 160 -5.32 11.68 20.27
C ILE A 160 -4.51 11.72 21.56
N TYR A 161 -3.19 11.77 21.40
CA TYR A 161 -2.25 11.98 22.50
C TYR A 161 -1.65 13.36 22.37
N THR A 162 -1.65 14.14 23.45
CA THR A 162 -1.09 15.48 23.49
C THR A 162 -0.07 15.56 24.62
N CYS A 163 1.07 16.17 24.35
CA CYS A 163 2.04 16.47 25.39
C CYS A 163 1.51 17.58 26.27
N THR A 164 1.52 17.33 27.58
CA THR A 164 1.00 18.28 28.58
C THR A 164 1.87 19.51 28.74
N ASP A 165 3.18 19.35 28.51
CA ASP A 165 4.16 20.42 28.66
C ASP A 165 5.23 20.35 27.58
N CYS A 166 5.15 21.26 26.60
CA CYS A 166 6.17 21.47 25.57
C CYS A 166 6.88 22.82 25.72
N ASN A 167 6.62 23.58 26.81
CA ASN A 167 7.25 24.88 27.02
C ASN A 167 8.73 24.71 27.39
N GLY A 168 9.58 25.59 26.88
CA GLY A 168 11.00 25.55 27.14
C GLY A 168 11.74 24.29 26.61
N CYS A 169 11.13 23.51 25.71
CA CYS A 169 11.76 22.31 25.16
C CYS A 169 12.76 22.69 24.06
N GLU A 170 14.04 22.46 24.27
CA GLU A 170 15.11 22.75 23.30
C GLU A 170 14.97 21.97 22.00
N ARG A 171 14.45 20.72 22.07
CA ARG A 171 14.24 19.87 20.90
C ARG A 171 12.89 20.05 20.23
N LYS A 172 12.12 21.06 20.61
CA LYS A 172 10.77 21.30 20.10
C LYS A 172 10.71 21.38 18.56
N LYS A 173 11.66 22.10 17.94
CA LYS A 173 11.79 22.22 16.48
C LYS A 173 12.09 20.90 15.78
N GLN A 174 12.81 19.98 16.43
CA GLN A 174 13.10 18.64 15.90
C GLN A 174 11.95 17.66 16.11
N CYS A 175 11.13 17.88 17.15
CA CYS A 175 10.02 17.01 17.53
C CYS A 175 8.71 17.35 16.78
N ILE A 176 8.41 18.64 16.62
CA ILE A 176 7.18 19.13 15.99
C ILE A 176 7.49 19.52 14.54
N HIS A 177 7.13 18.65 13.60
CA HIS A 177 7.28 18.92 12.18
C HIS A 177 6.06 19.66 11.61
N GLY A 178 6.29 20.45 10.58
CA GLY A 178 5.25 21.10 9.79
C GLY A 178 5.24 22.63 9.92
N ASN A 179 5.31 23.26 8.75
CA ASN A 179 5.34 24.72 8.63
C ASN A 179 3.97 25.34 8.30
N HIS A 180 2.91 24.51 8.20
CA HIS A 180 1.57 24.97 7.77
C HIS A 180 0.65 25.39 8.92
N SER A 181 1.10 25.30 10.16
CA SER A 181 0.31 25.78 11.30
C SER A 181 0.41 27.29 11.44
N LYS A 182 -0.71 27.95 11.68
CA LYS A 182 -0.78 29.38 11.99
C LYS A 182 -0.35 29.69 13.42
N ILE A 183 -0.23 28.65 14.28
CA ILE A 183 0.19 28.79 15.68
C ILE A 183 1.71 28.97 15.73
N PRO A 184 2.26 29.93 16.45
CA PRO A 184 3.69 30.10 16.65
C PRO A 184 4.33 28.84 17.26
N MET A 185 5.60 28.57 16.95
CA MET A 185 6.28 27.34 17.39
C MET A 185 6.32 27.23 18.92
N GLU A 186 6.43 28.35 19.59
CA GLU A 186 6.51 28.45 21.05
C GLU A 186 5.24 27.93 21.74
N GLU A 187 4.09 28.13 21.11
CA GLU A 187 2.77 27.74 21.64
C GLU A 187 2.38 26.32 21.23
N ARG A 188 3.03 25.73 20.21
CA ARG A 188 2.68 24.40 19.73
C ARG A 188 3.02 23.33 20.77
N THR A 189 2.14 22.36 20.88
CA THR A 189 2.38 21.14 21.65
C THR A 189 2.49 19.93 20.73
N LYS A 190 3.23 18.92 21.13
CA LYS A 190 3.30 17.66 20.40
C LYS A 190 1.99 16.91 20.50
N ARG A 191 1.41 16.59 19.33
CA ARG A 191 0.18 15.81 19.20
C ARG A 191 0.40 14.63 18.29
N LEU A 192 -0.12 13.46 18.67
CA LEU A 192 -0.15 12.25 17.88
C LEU A 192 -1.59 11.80 17.67
N GLU A 193 -1.92 11.36 16.47
CA GLU A 193 -3.18 10.67 16.18
C GLU A 193 -2.87 9.21 15.88
N VAL A 194 -3.33 8.28 16.72
CA VAL A 194 -2.99 6.87 16.65
C VAL A 194 -4.24 6.04 16.46
N ALA A 195 -4.39 5.40 15.30
CA ALA A 195 -5.39 4.38 15.07
C ALA A 195 -4.87 3.05 15.65
N LYS A 196 -5.26 2.71 16.89
CA LYS A 196 -4.77 1.55 17.63
C LYS A 196 -5.08 0.23 16.90
N VAL A 197 -6.27 0.13 16.31
CA VAL A 197 -6.69 -1.04 15.53
C VAL A 197 -5.76 -1.23 14.33
N PHE A 198 -5.52 -0.17 13.57
CA PHE A 198 -4.58 -0.19 12.44
C PHE A 198 -3.18 -0.64 12.86
N GLN A 199 -2.65 -0.09 13.98
CA GLN A 199 -1.31 -0.45 14.45
C GLN A 199 -1.22 -1.93 14.84
N ARG A 200 -2.25 -2.46 15.48
CA ARG A 200 -2.33 -3.87 15.86
C ARG A 200 -2.35 -4.80 14.63
N GLU A 201 -3.21 -4.52 13.67
CA GLU A 201 -3.31 -5.34 12.46
C GLU A 201 -2.04 -5.21 11.59
N ARG A 202 -1.46 -4.00 11.50
CA ARG A 202 -0.16 -3.76 10.87
C ARG A 202 0.97 -4.56 11.51
N ALA A 203 1.02 -4.64 12.83
CA ALA A 203 2.02 -5.43 13.55
C ALA A 203 1.90 -6.92 13.23
N LYS A 204 0.68 -7.48 13.22
CA LYS A 204 0.42 -8.87 12.82
C LYS A 204 0.86 -9.13 11.38
N ASN A 205 0.47 -8.25 10.46
CA ASN A 205 0.87 -8.34 9.06
C ASN A 205 2.40 -8.23 8.91
N LEU A 206 3.05 -7.33 9.67
CA LEU A 206 4.49 -7.19 9.65
C LEU A 206 5.22 -8.45 10.15
N ALA A 207 4.69 -9.14 11.15
CA ALA A 207 5.21 -10.42 11.60
C ALA A 207 5.11 -11.48 10.48
N ARG A 208 3.95 -11.57 9.79
CA ARG A 208 3.78 -12.49 8.65
C ARG A 208 4.75 -12.21 7.52
N ILE A 209 4.90 -10.97 7.07
CA ILE A 209 5.80 -10.65 5.93
C ILE A 209 7.29 -10.84 6.27
N LYS A 210 7.65 -10.94 7.53
CA LYS A 210 9.01 -11.24 7.99
C LYS A 210 9.25 -12.72 8.22
N SER A 211 8.22 -13.56 8.26
CA SER A 211 8.36 -15.01 8.37
C SER A 211 9.00 -15.58 7.09
N THR A 212 9.56 -16.78 7.17
CA THR A 212 10.12 -17.50 6.01
C THR A 212 9.09 -17.62 4.90
N GLU A 213 7.86 -18.03 5.23
CA GLU A 213 6.75 -18.09 4.27
C GLU A 213 6.46 -16.72 3.63
N GLY A 214 6.38 -15.66 4.45
CA GLY A 214 6.10 -14.31 3.96
C GLY A 214 7.20 -13.74 3.07
N ILE A 215 8.45 -14.11 3.29
CA ILE A 215 9.56 -13.73 2.42
C ILE A 215 9.39 -14.38 1.04
N VAL A 216 9.13 -15.69 1.00
CA VAL A 216 8.91 -16.44 -0.25
C VAL A 216 7.68 -15.94 -1.00
N LEU A 217 6.56 -15.71 -0.31
CA LEU A 217 5.35 -15.19 -0.92
C LEU A 217 5.58 -13.81 -1.56
N ARG A 218 6.36 -12.92 -0.92
CA ARG A 218 6.68 -11.61 -1.48
C ARG A 218 7.65 -11.69 -2.67
N MET A 219 8.63 -12.60 -2.63
CA MET A 219 9.50 -12.87 -3.77
C MET A 219 8.68 -13.36 -4.96
N ASN A 220 7.81 -14.34 -4.74
CA ASN A 220 6.92 -14.86 -5.77
C ASN A 220 5.99 -13.77 -6.35
N ARG A 221 5.47 -12.88 -5.50
CA ARG A 221 4.68 -11.73 -5.97
C ARG A 221 5.50 -10.82 -6.88
N SER A 222 6.72 -10.45 -6.49
CA SER A 222 7.57 -9.59 -7.31
C SER A 222 7.82 -10.21 -8.68
N ILE A 223 8.16 -11.49 -8.72
CA ILE A 223 8.42 -12.21 -9.99
C ILE A 223 7.15 -12.28 -10.86
N GLN A 224 6.02 -12.63 -10.27
CA GLN A 224 4.79 -12.89 -11.02
C GLN A 224 4.02 -11.64 -11.39
N ALA A 225 3.69 -10.79 -10.42
CA ALA A 225 2.88 -9.60 -10.67
C ALA A 225 3.65 -8.55 -11.49
N GLU A 226 4.92 -8.29 -11.16
CA GLU A 226 5.73 -7.36 -11.95
C GLU A 226 6.05 -7.93 -13.33
N GLY A 227 6.26 -9.25 -13.44
CA GLY A 227 6.45 -9.95 -14.71
C GLY A 227 5.26 -9.83 -15.65
N VAL A 228 4.02 -9.91 -15.14
CA VAL A 228 2.81 -9.68 -15.94
C VAL A 228 2.80 -8.27 -16.54
N PHE A 229 3.03 -7.25 -15.73
CA PHE A 229 3.05 -5.86 -16.23
C PHE A 229 4.22 -5.58 -17.17
N ALA A 230 5.39 -6.15 -16.89
CA ALA A 230 6.56 -6.03 -17.77
C ALA A 230 6.29 -6.66 -19.15
N GLN A 231 5.63 -7.82 -19.20
CA GLN A 231 5.28 -8.49 -20.45
C GLN A 231 4.24 -7.69 -21.24
N ILE A 232 3.16 -7.23 -20.60
CA ILE A 232 2.11 -6.45 -21.27
C ILE A 232 2.68 -5.14 -21.84
N LYS A 233 3.49 -4.42 -21.07
CA LYS A 233 4.07 -3.15 -21.52
C LYS A 233 5.24 -3.30 -22.48
N GLY A 234 6.09 -4.28 -22.24
CA GLY A 234 7.30 -4.53 -23.02
C GLY A 234 7.02 -5.39 -24.24
N ALA A 235 6.77 -6.70 -24.03
CA ALA A 235 6.63 -7.66 -25.12
C ALA A 235 5.40 -7.41 -26.01
N PHE A 236 4.26 -7.03 -25.43
CA PHE A 236 3.05 -6.72 -26.19
C PHE A 236 3.00 -5.25 -26.64
N GLY A 237 3.96 -4.42 -26.24
CA GLY A 237 4.04 -3.01 -26.61
C GLY A 237 2.82 -2.18 -26.20
N PHE A 238 2.05 -2.64 -25.20
CA PHE A 238 0.82 -1.96 -24.78
C PHE A 238 1.15 -0.60 -24.14
N ARG A 239 0.76 0.48 -24.79
CA ARG A 239 1.04 1.86 -24.37
C ARG A 239 -0.18 2.57 -23.80
N ARG A 240 -1.36 2.31 -24.38
CA ARG A 240 -2.62 2.98 -24.03
C ARG A 240 -3.81 2.15 -24.47
N PHE A 241 -4.94 2.35 -23.81
CA PHE A 241 -6.22 1.79 -24.24
C PHE A 241 -6.69 2.44 -25.54
N LEU A 242 -7.27 1.66 -26.42
CA LEU A 242 -7.86 2.11 -27.69
C LEU A 242 -9.25 2.69 -27.46
N THR A 243 -9.97 2.13 -26.48
CA THR A 243 -11.34 2.51 -26.16
C THR A 243 -11.40 3.46 -24.95
N ARG A 244 -12.60 3.99 -24.70
CA ARG A 244 -12.93 4.83 -23.54
C ARG A 244 -14.12 4.26 -22.82
N GLY A 245 -14.26 4.65 -21.55
CA GLY A 245 -15.30 4.14 -20.65
C GLY A 245 -14.89 2.84 -19.96
N ARG A 246 -15.34 2.69 -18.72
CA ARG A 246 -14.90 1.60 -17.84
C ARG A 246 -15.16 0.21 -18.43
N ALA A 247 -16.34 0.00 -19.01
CA ALA A 247 -16.72 -1.30 -19.57
C ALA A 247 -15.83 -1.72 -20.74
N ASN A 248 -15.60 -0.80 -21.69
CA ASN A 248 -14.76 -1.07 -22.87
C ASN A 248 -13.29 -1.28 -22.46
N VAL A 249 -12.76 -0.45 -21.53
CA VAL A 249 -11.41 -0.60 -20.99
C VAL A 249 -11.27 -1.92 -20.23
N LEU A 250 -12.30 -2.37 -19.52
CA LEU A 250 -12.30 -3.70 -18.90
C LEU A 250 -12.25 -4.81 -19.94
N GLY A 251 -13.00 -4.69 -21.04
CA GLY A 251 -12.93 -5.62 -22.17
C GLY A 251 -11.52 -5.75 -22.75
N GLU A 252 -10.86 -4.61 -23.05
CA GLU A 252 -9.45 -4.61 -23.50
C GLU A 252 -8.52 -5.23 -22.46
N THR A 253 -8.76 -4.95 -21.17
CA THR A 253 -7.98 -5.50 -20.06
C THR A 253 -8.08 -7.02 -19.99
N ILE A 254 -9.30 -7.57 -20.19
CA ILE A 254 -9.54 -9.01 -20.22
C ILE A 254 -8.86 -9.65 -21.43
N LEU A 255 -8.91 -9.02 -22.61
CA LEU A 255 -8.22 -9.51 -23.79
C LEU A 255 -6.71 -9.54 -23.61
N LEU A 256 -6.13 -8.51 -22.98
CA LEU A 256 -4.71 -8.50 -22.62
C LEU A 256 -4.35 -9.61 -21.62
N ALA A 257 -5.22 -9.86 -20.64
CA ALA A 257 -5.03 -10.95 -19.68
C ALA A 257 -5.08 -12.32 -20.36
N LEU A 258 -6.01 -12.53 -21.29
CA LEU A 258 -6.11 -13.74 -22.09
C LEU A 258 -4.85 -13.95 -22.94
N ALA A 259 -4.42 -12.92 -23.67
CA ALA A 259 -3.20 -12.97 -24.47
C ALA A 259 -1.96 -13.32 -23.62
N HIS A 260 -1.84 -12.69 -22.43
CA HIS A 260 -0.78 -13.03 -21.48
C HIS A 260 -0.85 -14.50 -21.05
N ASN A 261 -2.03 -14.99 -20.69
CA ASN A 261 -2.21 -16.35 -20.21
C ASN A 261 -1.90 -17.40 -21.29
N VAL A 262 -2.34 -17.17 -22.53
CA VAL A 262 -2.00 -18.05 -23.67
C VAL A 262 -0.50 -18.07 -23.93
N PHE A 263 0.13 -16.89 -23.98
CA PHE A 263 1.57 -16.77 -24.17
C PHE A 263 2.35 -17.47 -23.04
N LYS A 264 1.92 -17.28 -21.79
CA LYS A 264 2.56 -17.91 -20.62
C LYS A 264 2.40 -19.43 -20.62
N LEU A 265 1.24 -19.92 -20.99
CA LEU A 265 0.98 -21.36 -21.14
C LEU A 265 1.90 -21.96 -22.21
N HIS A 266 1.98 -21.32 -23.39
CA HIS A 266 2.85 -21.73 -24.46
C HIS A 266 4.33 -21.81 -24.00
N GLN A 267 4.83 -20.75 -23.34
CA GLN A 267 6.19 -20.75 -22.78
C GLN A 267 6.44 -21.90 -21.80
N LYS A 268 5.50 -22.18 -20.91
CA LYS A 268 5.61 -23.26 -19.92
C LYS A 268 5.62 -24.64 -20.58
N ILE A 269 4.82 -24.84 -21.63
CA ILE A 269 4.83 -26.09 -22.41
C ILE A 269 6.17 -26.27 -23.10
N GLN A 270 6.66 -25.24 -23.82
CA GLN A 270 7.93 -25.30 -24.54
C GLN A 270 9.13 -25.54 -23.63
N SER A 271 9.12 -24.98 -22.41
CA SER A 271 10.21 -25.14 -21.44
C SER A 271 10.08 -26.37 -20.54
N GLY A 272 9.03 -27.18 -20.67
CA GLY A 272 8.77 -28.33 -19.80
C GLY A 272 8.53 -27.95 -18.33
N THR A 273 8.10 -26.69 -18.08
CA THR A 273 7.92 -26.16 -16.73
C THR A 273 6.45 -25.98 -16.33
N LEU A 274 5.55 -26.72 -16.98
CA LEU A 274 4.10 -26.58 -16.78
C LEU A 274 3.71 -26.75 -15.30
N GLU A 275 4.32 -27.67 -14.59
CA GLU A 275 4.05 -27.95 -13.17
C GLU A 275 4.83 -27.06 -12.20
N ARG A 276 5.83 -26.32 -12.69
CA ARG A 276 6.58 -25.40 -11.84
C ARG A 276 5.86 -24.07 -11.72
N HIS A 277 5.33 -23.80 -10.54
CA HIS A 277 4.52 -22.63 -10.33
C HIS A 277 5.20 -21.50 -9.54
N LEU A 278 6.04 -21.86 -8.56
CA LEU A 278 6.61 -20.92 -7.60
C LEU A 278 7.97 -21.38 -7.11
N VAL A 279 8.77 -20.46 -6.60
CA VAL A 279 9.95 -20.79 -5.78
C VAL A 279 9.43 -21.49 -4.52
N SER A 280 9.93 -22.67 -4.24
CA SER A 280 9.55 -23.45 -3.07
C SER A 280 10.27 -22.94 -1.81
N LEU A 281 9.68 -23.19 -0.64
CA LEU A 281 10.33 -22.90 0.64
C LEU A 281 11.66 -23.67 0.82
N ARG A 282 11.81 -24.82 0.16
CA ARG A 282 13.04 -25.66 0.20
C ARG A 282 14.19 -25.07 -0.63
N GLU A 283 13.89 -24.27 -1.65
CA GLU A 283 14.90 -23.64 -2.52
C GLU A 283 15.32 -22.26 -2.00
N ALA A 284 14.60 -21.71 -1.03
CA ALA A 284 14.85 -20.38 -0.48
C ALA A 284 15.62 -20.40 0.86
N ALA A 285 15.89 -21.57 1.41
CA ALA A 285 16.68 -21.80 2.62
C ALA A 285 18.11 -22.20 2.25
#